data_7fb10ff1cc9c87d616593f2d7db8a84c
#
_entry.id   7fb10ff1cc9c87d616593f2d7db8a84c
#
_cell.length_a   1.000
_cell.length_b   1.000
_cell.length_c   1.000
_cell.angle_alpha   90.00
_cell.angle_beta   90.00
_cell.angle_gamma   90.00
#
_symmetry.space_group_name_H-M   'P 1'
#
loop_
_entity.id
_entity.type
_entity.pdbx_description
1 polymer ?
#
loop_
_entity_poly.entity_id
_entity_poly.type
_entity_poly.pdbx_seq_one_letter_code
_entity_poly.pdbx_strand_id
1 'polypeptide(L)'
;MLNGKRIAVVLPAYNAHHTLEATYAEIPRNVVDDVILVDDASSDRTAQLAHDLGIFTILHPENRGYGANQKTCYQAALMRDADIVVMLHPDYQYTPKLITAMVSMIAEDEFDVVLASRILGAGALAGGMPFYKYMANRFLTAIQNILVGHKLSEYHTGYRAWSRKVLETLPLLNNSDDFVFDNQMLTQAIYYGFRIGEVSCPTRYFAEASSINFARSVVYGTGVLRTSAQFRLQRWKLGCFRIFSRDADARLSAAAQRPGSSEPR
;
A
#
# COMPACT_ATOMS: atom_id res chain seq x y z
N MET A 1 -19.80 -4.53 -2.78
CA MET A 1 -19.92 -3.19 -3.44
C MET A 1 -20.45 -2.16 -2.47
N LEU A 2 -19.91 -0.95 -2.48
CA LEU A 2 -20.39 0.19 -1.70
C LEU A 2 -20.65 1.36 -2.68
N ASN A 3 -21.85 1.93 -2.67
CA ASN A 3 -22.27 3.00 -3.60
C ASN A 3 -21.99 2.69 -5.09
N GLY A 4 -22.18 1.43 -5.49
CA GLY A 4 -21.90 0.95 -6.85
C GLY A 4 -20.42 0.78 -7.19
N LYS A 5 -19.50 1.08 -6.25
CA LYS A 5 -18.05 0.89 -6.43
C LYS A 5 -17.65 -0.54 -6.05
N ARG A 6 -16.82 -1.17 -6.89
CA ARG A 6 -16.24 -2.49 -6.64
C ARG A 6 -14.98 -2.36 -5.80
N ILE A 7 -14.90 -3.11 -4.70
CA ILE A 7 -13.85 -3.00 -3.70
C ILE A 7 -13.00 -4.26 -3.69
N ALA A 8 -11.69 -4.12 -3.90
CA ALA A 8 -10.72 -5.19 -3.76
C ALA A 8 -9.82 -4.94 -2.55
N VAL A 9 -9.54 -5.99 -1.78
CA VAL A 9 -8.47 -6.01 -0.78
C VAL A 9 -7.31 -6.78 -1.36
N VAL A 10 -6.12 -6.19 -1.33
CA VAL A 10 -4.88 -6.82 -1.78
C VAL A 10 -3.97 -7.14 -0.60
N LEU A 11 -3.45 -8.36 -0.59
CA LEU A 11 -2.63 -8.93 0.47
C LEU A 11 -1.24 -9.28 -0.10
N PRO A 12 -0.24 -8.37 -0.02
CA PRO A 12 1.13 -8.73 -0.37
C PRO A 12 1.70 -9.65 0.71
N ALA A 13 1.99 -10.89 0.36
CA ALA A 13 2.38 -11.93 1.31
C ALA A 13 3.83 -12.39 1.09
N TYR A 14 4.54 -12.59 2.20
CA TYR A 14 5.81 -13.27 2.29
C TYR A 14 5.95 -13.91 3.67
N ASN A 15 5.91 -15.26 3.73
CA ASN A 15 5.97 -16.03 4.97
C ASN A 15 4.90 -15.60 6.00
N ALA A 16 3.63 -15.55 5.57
CA ALA A 16 2.50 -15.07 6.38
C ALA A 16 1.57 -16.21 6.87
N HIS A 17 2.00 -17.46 6.80
CA HIS A 17 1.18 -18.63 7.14
C HIS A 17 0.47 -18.53 8.50
N HIS A 18 1.15 -17.99 9.51
CA HIS A 18 0.62 -17.93 10.88
C HIS A 18 -0.45 -16.86 11.11
N THR A 19 -0.53 -15.87 10.23
CA THR A 19 -1.37 -14.68 10.44
C THR A 19 -2.42 -14.47 9.33
N LEU A 20 -2.24 -15.10 8.18
CA LEU A 20 -3.10 -14.94 7.01
C LEU A 20 -4.57 -15.29 7.30
N GLU A 21 -4.84 -16.43 7.94
CA GLU A 21 -6.20 -16.88 8.23
C GLU A 21 -6.94 -15.89 9.14
N ALA A 22 -6.29 -15.43 10.22
CA ALA A 22 -6.87 -14.45 11.14
C ALA A 22 -7.14 -13.12 10.44
N THR A 23 -6.21 -12.65 9.59
CA THR A 23 -6.39 -11.44 8.79
C THR A 23 -7.58 -11.59 7.84
N TYR A 24 -7.64 -12.70 7.10
CA TYR A 24 -8.69 -12.96 6.11
C TYR A 24 -10.08 -13.10 6.74
N ALA A 25 -10.18 -13.73 7.90
CA ALA A 25 -11.44 -13.94 8.60
C ALA A 25 -12.13 -12.63 9.05
N GLU A 26 -11.33 -11.58 9.36
CA GLU A 26 -11.87 -10.28 9.80
C GLU A 26 -12.17 -9.31 8.65
N ILE A 27 -11.88 -9.66 7.38
CA ILE A 27 -12.23 -8.81 6.23
C ILE A 27 -13.76 -8.73 6.08
N PRO A 28 -14.36 -7.52 6.03
CA PRO A 28 -15.82 -7.33 5.96
C PRO A 28 -16.39 -7.75 4.60
N ARG A 29 -16.95 -8.97 4.53
CA ARG A 29 -17.49 -9.58 3.31
C ARG A 29 -18.71 -8.87 2.72
N ASN A 30 -19.42 -8.10 3.51
CA ASN A 30 -20.56 -7.31 3.06
C ASN A 30 -20.17 -6.08 2.23
N VAL A 31 -18.89 -5.69 2.26
CA VAL A 31 -18.36 -4.51 1.56
C VAL A 31 -17.35 -4.90 0.49
N VAL A 32 -16.47 -5.87 0.80
CA VAL A 32 -15.37 -6.31 -0.07
C VAL A 32 -15.88 -7.31 -1.11
N ASP A 33 -15.61 -7.05 -2.38
CA ASP A 33 -16.00 -7.89 -3.52
C ASP A 33 -14.93 -8.92 -3.89
N ASP A 34 -13.65 -8.52 -3.81
CA ASP A 34 -12.51 -9.38 -4.14
C ASP A 34 -11.44 -9.33 -3.05
N VAL A 35 -10.83 -10.47 -2.77
CA VAL A 35 -9.59 -10.56 -1.99
C VAL A 35 -8.53 -11.22 -2.86
N ILE A 36 -7.40 -10.53 -3.03
CA ILE A 36 -6.30 -10.94 -3.91
C ILE A 36 -5.06 -11.08 -3.05
N LEU A 37 -4.39 -12.21 -3.09
CA LEU A 37 -3.10 -12.42 -2.45
C LEU A 37 -2.02 -12.54 -3.52
N VAL A 38 -0.91 -11.85 -3.32
CA VAL A 38 0.30 -12.04 -4.13
C VAL A 38 1.40 -12.57 -3.22
N ASP A 39 1.80 -13.79 -3.44
CA ASP A 39 2.85 -14.46 -2.68
C ASP A 39 4.22 -14.22 -3.33
N ASP A 40 5.14 -13.61 -2.59
CA ASP A 40 6.47 -13.24 -3.08
C ASP A 40 7.50 -14.35 -2.86
N ALA A 41 7.18 -15.56 -3.35
CA ALA A 41 7.98 -16.77 -3.19
C ALA A 41 8.21 -17.15 -1.71
N SER A 42 7.13 -17.28 -0.94
CA SER A 42 7.20 -17.75 0.45
C SER A 42 7.80 -19.14 0.55
N SER A 43 8.59 -19.37 1.57
CA SER A 43 9.18 -20.68 1.88
C SER A 43 8.33 -21.52 2.84
N ASP A 44 7.30 -20.91 3.45
CA ASP A 44 6.33 -21.56 4.32
C ASP A 44 5.06 -22.01 3.55
N ARG A 45 4.00 -22.38 4.26
CA ARG A 45 2.75 -22.81 3.66
C ARG A 45 1.77 -21.67 3.33
N THR A 46 2.25 -20.43 3.15
CA THR A 46 1.40 -19.25 2.87
C THR A 46 0.55 -19.47 1.61
N ALA A 47 1.18 -19.87 0.50
CA ALA A 47 0.49 -20.09 -0.77
C ALA A 47 -0.57 -21.22 -0.69
N GLN A 48 -0.23 -22.33 0.00
CA GLN A 48 -1.17 -23.43 0.21
C GLN A 48 -2.37 -22.98 1.05
N LEU A 49 -2.13 -22.28 2.16
CA LEU A 49 -3.20 -21.77 3.02
C LEU A 49 -4.11 -20.78 2.26
N ALA A 50 -3.54 -19.89 1.44
CA ALA A 50 -4.33 -18.98 0.62
C ALA A 50 -5.26 -19.71 -0.35
N HIS A 51 -4.76 -20.78 -1.00
CA HIS A 51 -5.56 -21.65 -1.86
C HIS A 51 -6.68 -22.35 -1.06
N ASP A 52 -6.38 -22.92 0.11
CA ASP A 52 -7.35 -23.62 0.96
C ASP A 52 -8.46 -22.68 1.46
N LEU A 53 -8.14 -21.41 1.68
CA LEU A 53 -9.09 -20.35 2.02
C LEU A 53 -9.89 -19.82 0.82
N GLY A 54 -9.63 -20.31 -0.40
CA GLY A 54 -10.29 -19.85 -1.62
C GLY A 54 -9.93 -18.43 -2.04
N ILE A 55 -8.78 -17.91 -1.62
CA ILE A 55 -8.30 -16.59 -1.99
C ILE A 55 -7.71 -16.64 -3.40
N PHE A 56 -8.09 -15.67 -4.26
CA PHE A 56 -7.43 -15.53 -5.56
C PHE A 56 -5.94 -15.20 -5.35
N THR A 57 -5.06 -16.13 -5.75
CA THR A 57 -3.64 -16.09 -5.43
C THR A 57 -2.77 -16.01 -6.67
N ILE A 58 -1.80 -15.10 -6.68
CA ILE A 58 -0.74 -14.99 -7.67
C ILE A 58 0.57 -15.36 -6.99
N LEU A 59 1.37 -16.22 -7.63
CA LEU A 59 2.67 -16.67 -7.11
C LEU A 59 3.80 -16.05 -7.93
N HIS A 60 4.72 -15.36 -7.28
CA HIS A 60 5.98 -14.99 -7.91
C HIS A 60 6.94 -16.18 -7.93
N PRO A 61 7.69 -16.41 -9.04
CA PRO A 61 8.64 -17.50 -9.12
C PRO A 61 9.87 -17.32 -8.22
N GLU A 62 10.16 -16.08 -7.84
CA GLU A 62 11.24 -15.67 -6.95
C GLU A 62 10.82 -14.45 -6.13
N ASN A 63 11.51 -14.17 -5.03
CA ASN A 63 11.24 -12.97 -4.22
C ASN A 63 11.65 -11.71 -4.99
N ARG A 64 10.68 -10.88 -5.35
CA ARG A 64 10.85 -9.67 -6.15
C ARG A 64 10.93 -8.40 -5.31
N GLY A 65 10.65 -8.52 -4.03
CA GLY A 65 10.67 -7.42 -3.08
C GLY A 65 9.30 -6.78 -2.84
N TYR A 66 9.23 -6.06 -1.73
CA TYR A 66 8.01 -5.48 -1.19
C TYR A 66 7.24 -4.59 -2.18
N GLY A 67 7.94 -3.66 -2.83
CA GLY A 67 7.31 -2.75 -3.79
C GLY A 67 6.88 -3.44 -5.08
N ALA A 68 7.67 -4.42 -5.56
CA ALA A 68 7.31 -5.21 -6.73
C ALA A 68 6.07 -6.07 -6.46
N ASN A 69 5.95 -6.65 -5.27
CA ASN A 69 4.76 -7.39 -4.85
C ASN A 69 3.52 -6.48 -4.86
N GLN A 70 3.61 -5.28 -4.30
CA GLN A 70 2.50 -4.33 -4.32
C GLN A 70 2.09 -3.90 -5.73
N LYS A 71 3.05 -3.69 -6.65
CA LYS A 71 2.74 -3.39 -8.06
C LYS A 71 1.91 -4.51 -8.69
N THR A 72 2.28 -5.77 -8.44
CA THR A 72 1.50 -6.93 -8.90
C THR A 72 0.11 -6.97 -8.26
N CYS A 73 -0.01 -6.68 -6.96
CA CYS A 73 -1.27 -6.57 -6.25
C CYS A 73 -2.21 -5.53 -6.90
N TYR A 74 -1.73 -4.30 -7.11
CA TYR A 74 -2.53 -3.24 -7.72
C TYR A 74 -2.89 -3.55 -9.16
N GLN A 75 -1.95 -4.10 -9.94
CA GLN A 75 -2.21 -4.52 -11.32
C GLN A 75 -3.34 -5.57 -11.37
N ALA A 76 -3.29 -6.58 -10.53
CA ALA A 76 -4.31 -7.62 -10.45
C ALA A 76 -5.68 -7.07 -10.07
N ALA A 77 -5.74 -6.13 -9.12
CA ALA A 77 -6.98 -5.48 -8.73
C ALA A 77 -7.60 -4.66 -9.87
N LEU A 78 -6.78 -3.89 -10.61
CA LEU A 78 -7.23 -3.13 -11.78
C LEU A 78 -7.76 -4.04 -12.90
N MET A 79 -7.11 -5.18 -13.14
CA MET A 79 -7.57 -6.18 -14.14
C MET A 79 -8.87 -6.86 -13.75
N ARG A 80 -9.24 -6.84 -12.48
CA ARG A 80 -10.52 -7.37 -11.93
C ARG A 80 -11.56 -6.27 -11.73
N ASP A 81 -11.35 -5.12 -12.37
CA ASP A 81 -12.27 -3.97 -12.39
C ASP A 81 -12.59 -3.38 -11.01
N ALA A 82 -11.61 -3.41 -10.08
CA ALA A 82 -11.76 -2.74 -8.80
C ALA A 82 -11.79 -1.21 -8.97
N ASP A 83 -12.76 -0.54 -8.33
CA ASP A 83 -12.86 0.92 -8.25
C ASP A 83 -12.07 1.48 -7.07
N ILE A 84 -12.01 0.70 -5.97
CA ILE A 84 -11.29 1.03 -4.76
C ILE A 84 -10.44 -0.18 -4.38
N VAL A 85 -9.15 0.04 -4.12
CA VAL A 85 -8.20 -1.00 -3.73
C VAL A 85 -7.65 -0.70 -2.34
N VAL A 86 -7.81 -1.64 -1.43
CA VAL A 86 -7.29 -1.56 -0.07
C VAL A 86 -6.05 -2.45 0.03
N MET A 87 -4.90 -1.84 0.35
CA MET A 87 -3.68 -2.53 0.71
C MET A 87 -3.74 -2.91 2.18
N LEU A 88 -3.68 -4.19 2.49
CA LEU A 88 -3.66 -4.73 3.85
C LEU A 88 -2.58 -5.81 3.95
N HIS A 89 -1.67 -5.67 4.93
CA HIS A 89 -0.67 -6.71 5.18
C HIS A 89 -1.29 -7.91 5.90
N PRO A 90 -0.99 -9.15 5.45
CA PRO A 90 -1.52 -10.36 6.11
C PRO A 90 -0.78 -10.73 7.41
N ASP A 91 -0.07 -9.80 8.03
CA ASP A 91 0.69 -9.97 9.28
C ASP A 91 -0.13 -9.65 10.56
N TYR A 92 -1.42 -9.34 10.38
CA TYR A 92 -2.38 -9.05 11.45
C TYR A 92 -2.00 -7.89 12.40
N GLN A 93 -1.05 -7.04 11.99
CA GLN A 93 -0.73 -5.81 12.74
C GLN A 93 -1.85 -4.78 12.70
N TYR A 94 -2.58 -4.74 11.58
CA TYR A 94 -3.68 -3.82 11.34
C TYR A 94 -5.01 -4.56 11.41
N THR A 95 -6.02 -3.93 12.01
CA THR A 95 -7.37 -4.52 12.04
C THR A 95 -8.07 -4.38 10.69
N PRO A 96 -8.49 -5.48 10.04
CA PRO A 96 -9.27 -5.42 8.80
C PRO A 96 -10.62 -4.72 8.94
N LYS A 97 -11.14 -4.58 10.16
CA LYS A 97 -12.44 -3.97 10.46
C LYS A 97 -12.54 -2.50 10.04
N LEU A 98 -11.40 -1.81 9.86
CA LEU A 98 -11.38 -0.42 9.39
C LEU A 98 -11.56 -0.28 7.87
N ILE A 99 -11.53 -1.37 7.11
CA ILE A 99 -11.76 -1.35 5.65
C ILE A 99 -13.01 -0.55 5.31
N THR A 100 -14.14 -0.85 5.97
CA THR A 100 -15.42 -0.17 5.70
C THR A 100 -15.31 1.36 5.86
N ALA A 101 -14.68 1.83 6.94
CA ALA A 101 -14.50 3.27 7.16
C ALA A 101 -13.63 3.91 6.07
N MET A 102 -12.52 3.26 5.70
CA MET A 102 -11.59 3.77 4.69
C MET A 102 -12.24 3.83 3.31
N VAL A 103 -12.92 2.77 2.90
CA VAL A 103 -13.53 2.72 1.56
C VAL A 103 -14.75 3.62 1.45
N SER A 104 -15.50 3.86 2.54
CA SER A 104 -16.63 4.80 2.56
C SER A 104 -16.19 6.22 2.21
N MET A 105 -15.05 6.68 2.74
CA MET A 105 -14.52 8.01 2.45
C MET A 105 -14.19 8.21 0.96
N ILE A 106 -13.77 7.13 0.27
CA ILE A 106 -13.49 7.15 -1.17
C ILE A 106 -14.80 6.95 -1.98
N ALA A 107 -15.67 6.06 -1.52
CA ALA A 107 -16.93 5.75 -2.22
C ALA A 107 -17.89 6.95 -2.25
N GLU A 108 -17.83 7.83 -1.25
CA GLU A 108 -18.58 9.10 -1.19
C GLU A 108 -17.88 10.23 -1.99
N ASP A 109 -16.80 9.93 -2.72
CA ASP A 109 -16.02 10.89 -3.52
C ASP A 109 -15.43 12.07 -2.72
N GLU A 110 -15.26 11.93 -1.39
CA GLU A 110 -14.64 12.95 -0.54
C GLU A 110 -13.11 12.90 -0.61
N PHE A 111 -12.54 11.68 -0.73
CA PHE A 111 -11.10 11.46 -0.81
C PHE A 111 -10.75 10.52 -1.96
N ASP A 112 -9.53 10.66 -2.48
CA ASP A 112 -8.98 9.77 -3.51
C ASP A 112 -8.05 8.70 -2.89
N VAL A 113 -7.51 9.01 -1.70
CA VAL A 113 -6.60 8.16 -0.90
C VAL A 113 -7.00 8.23 0.56
N VAL A 114 -6.99 7.11 1.27
CA VAL A 114 -7.21 7.07 2.73
C VAL A 114 -6.12 6.25 3.40
N LEU A 115 -5.49 6.82 4.43
CA LEU A 115 -4.45 6.20 5.24
C LEU A 115 -5.02 5.76 6.59
N ALA A 116 -4.70 4.55 7.02
CA ALA A 116 -4.97 4.10 8.39
C ALA A 116 -3.75 4.44 9.26
N SER A 117 -3.79 5.61 9.89
CA SER A 117 -2.67 6.14 10.66
C SER A 117 -2.62 5.56 12.08
N ARG A 118 -1.46 5.06 12.46
CA ARG A 118 -1.15 4.59 13.83
C ARG A 118 -0.92 5.77 14.78
N ILE A 119 -0.59 6.92 14.23
CA ILE A 119 -0.16 8.13 14.96
C ILE A 119 -1.32 9.09 15.19
N LEU A 120 -2.34 9.05 14.35
CA LEU A 120 -3.54 9.85 14.49
C LEU A 120 -4.34 9.38 15.73
N GLY A 121 -4.02 9.89 16.89
CA GLY A 121 -4.53 9.44 18.18
C GLY A 121 -3.44 8.77 19.04
N ALA A 122 -3.81 8.23 20.19
CA ALA A 122 -2.87 7.69 21.18
C ALA A 122 -2.50 6.20 20.97
N GLY A 123 -2.94 5.58 19.87
CA GLY A 123 -2.93 4.12 19.71
C GLY A 123 -1.56 3.48 19.48
N ALA A 124 -0.57 4.20 18.95
CA ALA A 124 0.71 3.61 18.57
C ALA A 124 1.50 3.05 19.75
N LEU A 125 1.72 3.85 20.77
CA LEU A 125 2.46 3.43 21.99
C LEU A 125 1.65 2.44 22.82
N ALA A 126 0.34 2.67 22.95
CA ALA A 126 -0.56 1.74 23.64
C ALA A 126 -0.62 0.36 22.96
N GLY A 127 -0.47 0.32 21.62
CA GLY A 127 -0.40 -0.91 20.83
C GLY A 127 0.96 -1.62 20.86
N GLY A 128 1.94 -1.09 21.62
CA GLY A 128 3.25 -1.72 21.80
C GLY A 128 4.33 -1.26 20.82
N MET A 129 4.14 -0.14 20.09
CA MET A 129 5.19 0.42 19.25
C MET A 129 6.42 0.79 20.10
N PRO A 130 7.62 0.30 19.78
CA PRO A 130 8.83 0.72 20.49
C PRO A 130 9.04 2.22 20.42
N PHE A 131 9.38 2.86 21.54
CA PHE A 131 9.49 4.31 21.66
C PHE A 131 10.45 4.92 20.62
N TYR A 132 11.59 4.26 20.35
CA TYR A 132 12.52 4.75 19.32
C TYR A 132 11.93 4.75 17.91
N LYS A 133 11.09 3.76 17.57
CA LYS A 133 10.37 3.71 16.28
C LYS A 133 9.34 4.84 16.21
N TYR A 134 8.63 5.09 17.31
CA TYR A 134 7.69 6.21 17.39
C TYR A 134 8.41 7.55 17.17
N MET A 135 9.52 7.81 17.85
CA MET A 135 10.30 9.04 17.69
C MET A 135 10.86 9.19 16.27
N ALA A 136 11.39 8.12 15.68
CA ALA A 136 11.86 8.13 14.30
C ALA A 136 10.75 8.43 13.31
N ASN A 137 9.57 7.83 13.49
CA ASN A 137 8.38 8.10 12.67
C ASN A 137 7.98 9.58 12.77
N ARG A 138 7.88 10.13 14.00
CA ARG A 138 7.53 11.53 14.21
C ARG A 138 8.53 12.50 13.56
N PHE A 139 9.82 12.21 13.71
CA PHE A 139 10.90 13.02 13.13
C PHE A 139 10.84 13.02 11.60
N LEU A 140 10.77 11.84 10.97
CA LEU A 140 10.67 11.71 9.52
C LEU A 140 9.38 12.36 8.99
N THR A 141 8.25 12.17 9.67
CA THR A 141 6.99 12.80 9.29
C THR A 141 7.07 14.33 9.35
N ALA A 142 7.69 14.89 10.38
CA ALA A 142 7.86 16.35 10.49
C ALA A 142 8.70 16.91 9.32
N ILE A 143 9.82 16.26 8.99
CA ILE A 143 10.66 16.66 7.85
C ILE A 143 9.88 16.54 6.54
N GLN A 144 9.15 15.44 6.33
CA GLN A 144 8.34 15.26 5.13
C GLN A 144 7.23 16.32 5.02
N ASN A 145 6.51 16.61 6.09
CA ASN A 145 5.50 17.68 6.10
C ASN A 145 6.08 19.02 5.64
N ILE A 146 7.30 19.36 6.07
CA ILE A 146 8.00 20.59 5.65
C ILE A 146 8.42 20.51 4.18
N LEU A 147 9.10 19.43 3.77
CA LEU A 147 9.65 19.30 2.43
C LEU A 147 8.55 19.14 1.36
N VAL A 148 7.52 18.37 1.66
CA VAL A 148 6.40 18.11 0.74
C VAL A 148 5.38 19.26 0.77
N GLY A 149 5.29 19.99 1.90
CA GLY A 149 4.33 21.07 2.09
C GLY A 149 2.89 20.55 2.24
N HIS A 150 2.73 19.37 2.83
CA HIS A 150 1.45 18.74 3.08
C HIS A 150 1.42 18.19 4.51
N LYS A 151 0.33 18.37 5.23
CA LYS A 151 0.22 17.98 6.63
C LYS A 151 -0.47 16.63 6.75
N LEU A 152 0.30 15.58 7.04
CA LEU A 152 -0.20 14.26 7.45
C LEU A 152 0.26 13.93 8.86
N SER A 153 -0.49 13.09 9.54
CA SER A 153 -0.11 12.58 10.86
C SER A 153 1.02 11.55 10.76
N GLU A 154 1.05 10.78 9.64
CA GLU A 154 2.01 9.73 9.36
C GLU A 154 2.15 9.48 7.85
N TYR A 155 3.39 9.20 7.38
CA TYR A 155 3.68 8.76 6.00
C TYR A 155 4.04 7.27 5.89
N HIS A 156 4.20 6.58 7.02
CA HIS A 156 4.88 5.28 7.10
C HIS A 156 3.96 4.10 7.39
N THR A 157 2.64 4.33 7.37
CA THR A 157 1.68 3.23 7.46
C THR A 157 1.61 2.46 6.14
N GLY A 158 1.55 1.13 6.20
CA GLY A 158 1.31 0.27 5.03
C GLY A 158 -0.18 0.03 4.75
N TYR A 159 -1.08 0.38 5.67
CA TYR A 159 -2.51 0.17 5.51
C TYR A 159 -3.17 1.37 4.84
N ARG A 160 -3.57 1.21 3.58
CA ARG A 160 -4.01 2.30 2.71
C ARG A 160 -5.14 1.86 1.79
N ALA A 161 -6.02 2.80 1.45
CA ALA A 161 -7.01 2.63 0.40
C ALA A 161 -6.76 3.65 -0.72
N TRP A 162 -6.94 3.22 -1.96
CA TRP A 162 -6.68 3.98 -3.17
C TRP A 162 -7.86 3.90 -4.11
N SER A 163 -8.29 5.02 -4.70
CA SER A 163 -9.20 4.98 -5.83
C SER A 163 -8.50 4.45 -7.08
N ARG A 164 -9.24 3.81 -7.99
CA ARG A 164 -8.78 3.39 -9.33
C ARG A 164 -8.04 4.52 -10.05
N LYS A 165 -8.63 5.73 -10.02
CA LYS A 165 -8.05 6.91 -10.65
C LYS A 165 -6.63 7.19 -10.19
N VAL A 166 -6.32 7.04 -8.91
CA VAL A 166 -4.97 7.21 -8.36
C VAL A 166 -4.04 6.15 -8.95
N LEU A 167 -4.43 4.87 -8.89
CA LEU A 167 -3.60 3.75 -9.35
C LEU A 167 -3.27 3.84 -10.85
N GLU A 168 -4.21 4.29 -11.67
CA GLU A 168 -4.01 4.47 -13.13
C GLU A 168 -3.26 5.75 -13.48
N THR A 169 -3.20 6.74 -12.57
CA THR A 169 -2.53 8.03 -12.83
C THR A 169 -1.06 8.01 -12.45
N LEU A 170 -0.73 7.36 -11.32
CA LEU A 170 0.63 7.40 -10.78
C LEU A 170 1.60 6.55 -11.61
N PRO A 171 2.84 7.03 -11.87
CA PRO A 171 3.87 6.29 -12.60
C PRO A 171 4.53 5.23 -11.70
N LEU A 172 3.74 4.26 -11.22
CA LEU A 172 4.16 3.28 -10.20
C LEU A 172 5.30 2.37 -10.65
N LEU A 173 5.46 2.13 -11.96
CA LEU A 173 6.54 1.32 -12.50
C LEU A 173 7.92 1.99 -12.36
N ASN A 174 7.96 3.31 -12.15
CA ASN A 174 9.19 4.05 -11.87
C ASN A 174 9.59 4.04 -10.39
N ASN A 175 8.74 3.50 -9.52
CA ASN A 175 9.00 3.41 -8.09
C ASN A 175 9.90 2.23 -7.75
N SER A 176 10.55 2.31 -6.59
CA SER A 176 11.37 1.25 -6.03
C SER A 176 10.60 -0.06 -5.88
N ASP A 177 11.29 -1.18 -5.96
CA ASP A 177 10.75 -2.51 -5.64
C ASP A 177 10.90 -2.87 -4.15
N ASP A 178 11.50 -1.98 -3.34
CA ASP A 178 11.71 -2.16 -1.90
C ASP A 178 10.75 -1.27 -1.07
N PHE A 179 10.90 -1.26 0.25
CA PHE A 179 10.01 -0.62 1.25
C PHE A 179 9.74 0.87 1.03
N VAL A 180 10.62 1.61 0.37
CA VAL A 180 10.39 3.03 0.07
C VAL A 180 9.25 3.26 -0.94
N PHE A 181 8.79 2.22 -1.63
CA PHE A 181 7.67 2.24 -2.58
C PHE A 181 6.45 2.97 -2.02
N ASP A 182 6.02 2.60 -0.82
CA ASP A 182 4.86 3.20 -0.14
C ASP A 182 5.00 4.71 0.03
N ASN A 183 6.18 5.16 0.41
CA ASN A 183 6.47 6.57 0.61
C ASN A 183 6.50 7.32 -0.73
N GLN A 184 7.08 6.72 -1.77
CA GLN A 184 7.10 7.28 -3.12
C GLN A 184 5.68 7.43 -3.66
N MET A 185 4.85 6.39 -3.53
CA MET A 185 3.47 6.38 -4.01
C MET A 185 2.62 7.48 -3.33
N LEU A 186 2.73 7.62 -2.00
CA LEU A 186 2.02 8.67 -1.27
C LEU A 186 2.51 10.08 -1.67
N THR A 187 3.81 10.23 -1.81
CA THR A 187 4.41 11.51 -2.23
C THR A 187 3.99 11.88 -3.66
N GLN A 188 3.87 10.89 -4.56
CA GLN A 188 3.29 11.08 -5.90
C GLN A 188 1.83 11.52 -5.82
N ALA A 189 1.00 10.87 -5.00
CA ALA A 189 -0.41 11.26 -4.84
C ALA A 189 -0.54 12.74 -4.43
N ILE A 190 0.30 13.22 -3.52
CA ILE A 190 0.36 14.63 -3.13
C ILE A 190 0.82 15.51 -4.31
N TYR A 191 1.84 15.06 -5.07
CA TYR A 191 2.37 15.81 -6.22
C TYR A 191 1.32 16.02 -7.31
N TYR A 192 0.50 15.00 -7.57
CA TYR A 192 -0.59 15.03 -8.56
C TYR A 192 -1.86 15.71 -8.04
N GLY A 193 -1.90 16.10 -6.76
CA GLY A 193 -3.01 16.86 -6.17
C GLY A 193 -4.22 16.04 -5.77
N PHE A 194 -4.05 14.75 -5.48
CA PHE A 194 -5.11 13.90 -4.96
C PHE A 194 -5.47 14.25 -3.52
N ARG A 195 -6.76 14.10 -3.18
CA ARG A 195 -7.29 14.36 -1.83
C ARG A 195 -6.98 13.17 -0.93
N ILE A 196 -6.34 13.43 0.21
CA ILE A 196 -5.90 12.39 1.14
C ILE A 196 -6.62 12.56 2.48
N GLY A 197 -7.28 11.49 2.92
CA GLY A 197 -7.89 11.37 4.24
C GLY A 197 -7.08 10.46 5.16
N GLU A 198 -7.30 10.59 6.46
CA GLU A 198 -6.69 9.73 7.47
C GLU A 198 -7.76 9.19 8.44
N VAL A 199 -7.66 7.90 8.80
CA VAL A 199 -8.43 7.30 9.89
C VAL A 199 -7.47 6.83 10.97
N SER A 200 -7.87 6.95 12.23
CA SER A 200 -7.07 6.42 13.35
C SER A 200 -7.12 4.89 13.34
N CYS A 201 -5.95 4.24 13.40
CA CYS A 201 -5.82 2.79 13.39
C CYS A 201 -5.08 2.30 14.63
N PRO A 202 -5.76 1.57 15.54
CA PRO A 202 -5.05 0.84 16.57
C PRO A 202 -4.17 -0.25 15.93
N THR A 203 -2.95 -0.39 16.39
CA THR A 203 -2.01 -1.41 15.91
C THR A 203 -1.66 -2.38 17.01
N ARG A 204 -1.34 -3.61 16.61
CA ARG A 204 -0.89 -4.67 17.51
C ARG A 204 0.54 -5.02 17.14
N TYR A 205 1.45 -4.88 18.11
CA TYR A 205 2.84 -5.30 17.96
C TYR A 205 3.04 -6.59 18.75
N PHE A 206 3.40 -7.67 18.08
CA PHE A 206 3.69 -8.98 18.66
C PHE A 206 4.92 -9.59 17.94
N ALA A 207 5.47 -10.67 18.50
CA ALA A 207 6.77 -11.19 18.05
C ALA A 207 6.78 -11.68 16.59
N GLU A 208 5.66 -12.23 16.11
CA GLU A 208 5.50 -12.74 14.75
C GLU A 208 5.19 -11.64 13.72
N ALA A 209 4.93 -10.42 14.19
CA ALA A 209 4.65 -9.30 13.31
C ALA A 209 5.90 -8.88 12.53
N SER A 210 5.73 -8.68 11.22
CA SER A 210 6.85 -8.29 10.35
C SER A 210 7.43 -6.94 10.78
N SER A 211 8.75 -6.88 10.97
CA SER A 211 9.44 -5.61 11.24
C SER A 211 10.78 -5.55 10.53
N ILE A 212 11.03 -4.42 9.88
CA ILE A 212 12.35 -4.18 9.28
C ILE A 212 13.40 -4.02 10.39
N ASN A 213 14.58 -4.61 10.17
CA ASN A 213 15.72 -4.46 11.08
C ASN A 213 16.30 -3.03 11.02
N PHE A 214 17.20 -2.72 11.95
CA PHE A 214 17.79 -1.38 12.07
C PHE A 214 18.47 -0.90 10.78
N ALA A 215 19.28 -1.74 10.13
CA ALA A 215 19.97 -1.37 8.89
C ALA A 215 18.98 -1.04 7.76
N ARG A 216 17.96 -1.87 7.57
CA ARG A 216 16.88 -1.60 6.61
C ARG A 216 16.07 -0.34 6.98
N SER A 217 15.91 -0.06 8.28
CA SER A 217 15.24 1.17 8.72
C SER A 217 16.03 2.43 8.33
N VAL A 218 17.37 2.39 8.39
CA VAL A 218 18.22 3.49 7.92
C VAL A 218 18.11 3.65 6.41
N VAL A 219 18.18 2.57 5.64
CA VAL A 219 18.00 2.59 4.16
C VAL A 219 16.63 3.17 3.81
N TYR A 220 15.57 2.73 4.49
CA TYR A 220 14.24 3.28 4.32
C TYR A 220 14.19 4.78 4.62
N GLY A 221 14.71 5.21 5.76
CA GLY A 221 14.71 6.63 6.17
C GLY A 221 15.47 7.53 5.19
N THR A 222 16.61 7.08 4.66
CA THR A 222 17.36 7.82 3.62
C THR A 222 16.57 7.88 2.31
N GLY A 223 15.88 6.80 1.93
CA GLY A 223 14.98 6.77 0.78
C GLY A 223 13.82 7.77 0.90
N VAL A 224 13.22 7.86 2.08
CA VAL A 224 12.16 8.82 2.42
C VAL A 224 12.65 10.26 2.27
N LEU A 225 13.82 10.59 2.84
CA LEU A 225 14.40 11.94 2.73
C LEU A 225 14.74 12.29 1.28
N ARG A 226 15.32 11.33 0.53
CA ARG A 226 15.62 11.49 -0.90
C ARG A 226 14.35 11.77 -1.69
N THR A 227 13.27 11.00 -1.48
CA THR A 227 11.99 11.19 -2.16
C THR A 227 11.40 12.56 -1.87
N SER A 228 11.45 13.01 -0.60
CA SER A 228 10.96 14.33 -0.19
C SER A 228 11.77 15.47 -0.79
N ALA A 229 13.10 15.32 -0.87
CA ALA A 229 13.97 16.30 -1.54
C ALA A 229 13.69 16.35 -3.05
N GLN A 230 13.55 15.19 -3.72
CA GLN A 230 13.17 15.12 -5.13
C GLN A 230 11.83 15.80 -5.39
N PHE A 231 10.82 15.59 -4.52
CA PHE A 231 9.53 16.28 -4.60
C PHE A 231 9.73 17.80 -4.56
N ARG A 232 10.49 18.32 -3.61
CA ARG A 232 10.71 19.77 -3.44
C ARG A 232 11.43 20.36 -4.66
N LEU A 233 12.49 19.72 -5.12
CA LEU A 233 13.22 20.14 -6.32
C LEU A 233 12.36 20.10 -7.58
N GLN A 234 11.55 19.05 -7.76
CA GLN A 234 10.59 18.94 -8.86
C GLN A 234 9.55 20.08 -8.83
N ARG A 235 9.02 20.40 -7.64
CA ARG A 235 8.05 21.50 -7.47
C ARG A 235 8.67 22.88 -7.77
N TRP A 236 9.93 23.08 -7.46
CA TRP A 236 10.68 24.30 -7.79
C TRP A 236 11.20 24.34 -9.22
N LYS A 237 10.97 23.28 -10.02
CA LYS A 237 11.50 23.13 -11.38
C LYS A 237 13.05 23.11 -11.44
N LEU A 238 13.70 22.73 -10.35
CA LEU A 238 15.15 22.58 -10.23
C LEU A 238 15.66 21.15 -10.54
N GLY A 239 14.77 20.27 -10.98
CA GLY A 239 15.10 18.90 -11.38
C GLY A 239 13.92 18.23 -12.07
N CYS A 240 14.22 17.13 -12.80
CA CYS A 240 13.22 16.29 -13.44
C CYS A 240 13.45 14.84 -12.97
N PHE A 241 12.53 14.33 -12.18
CA PHE A 241 12.65 12.99 -11.56
C PHE A 241 11.60 12.05 -12.13
N ARG A 242 12.03 10.86 -12.57
CA ARG A 242 11.18 9.85 -13.23
C ARG A 242 9.96 9.45 -12.38
N ILE A 243 10.11 9.40 -11.05
CA ILE A 243 8.99 9.08 -10.14
C ILE A 243 7.85 10.11 -10.19
N PHE A 244 8.07 11.32 -10.73
CA PHE A 244 7.05 12.35 -10.93
C PHE A 244 6.76 12.61 -12.42
N SER A 245 7.23 11.73 -13.32
CA SER A 245 6.96 11.86 -14.75
C SER A 245 5.49 11.60 -15.08
N ARG A 246 5.01 12.23 -16.15
CA ARG A 246 3.68 11.95 -16.70
C ARG A 246 3.70 10.86 -17.79
N ASP A 247 4.77 10.09 -17.84
CA ASP A 247 4.96 9.01 -18.78
C ASP A 247 3.86 7.94 -18.63
N ALA A 248 3.15 7.67 -19.70
CA ALA A 248 2.07 6.70 -19.74
C ALA A 248 2.61 5.25 -19.55
N ASP A 249 3.80 4.97 -20.10
CA ASP A 249 4.41 3.63 -20.04
C ASP A 249 4.87 3.26 -18.62
N ALA A 250 4.96 4.25 -17.72
CA ALA A 250 5.29 4.04 -16.31
C ALA A 250 4.08 3.77 -15.41
N ARG A 251 2.87 3.72 -15.97
CA ARG A 251 1.62 3.52 -15.23
C ARG A 251 1.19 2.07 -15.25
N LEU A 252 0.44 1.67 -14.24
CA LEU A 252 -0.29 0.41 -14.28
C LEU A 252 -1.47 0.56 -15.26
N SER A 253 -1.74 -0.48 -16.05
CA SER A 253 -2.82 -0.47 -17.03
C SER A 253 -3.68 -1.72 -16.90
N ALA A 254 -4.99 -1.56 -16.84
CA ALA A 254 -5.93 -2.66 -16.90
C ALA A 254 -5.82 -3.48 -18.21
N ALA A 255 -5.26 -2.88 -19.28
CA ALA A 255 -5.13 -3.50 -20.60
C ALA A 255 -3.82 -4.29 -20.79
N ALA A 256 -2.78 -4.05 -19.99
CA ALA A 256 -1.47 -4.69 -20.17
C ALA A 256 -1.43 -6.07 -19.53
N GLN A 257 -1.84 -7.08 -20.28
CA GLN A 257 -1.73 -8.54 -20.11
C GLN A 257 -3.07 -9.27 -19.96
N ARG A 258 -3.91 -9.21 -20.98
CA ARG A 258 -4.75 -10.37 -21.27
C ARG A 258 -3.85 -11.40 -21.92
N PRO A 259 -3.53 -12.56 -21.30
CA PRO A 259 -2.78 -13.58 -21.96
C PRO A 259 -3.60 -14.11 -23.12
N GLY A 260 -3.09 -13.95 -24.34
CA GLY A 260 -3.42 -14.79 -25.47
C GLY A 260 -4.77 -14.59 -26.12
N SER A 261 -4.90 -13.58 -26.99
CA SER A 261 -5.66 -13.73 -28.23
C SER A 261 -4.67 -13.93 -29.38
N SER A 262 -3.94 -15.03 -29.38
CA SER A 262 -3.42 -15.61 -30.61
C SER A 262 -4.49 -16.52 -31.17
N GLU A 263 -5.41 -15.98 -31.95
CA GLU A 263 -6.16 -16.79 -32.90
C GLU A 263 -5.18 -17.40 -33.91
N PRO A 264 -5.22 -18.72 -34.12
CA PRO A 264 -4.51 -19.31 -35.25
C PRO A 264 -5.31 -18.97 -36.51
N ARG A 265 -4.61 -18.43 -37.48
CA ARG A 265 -5.04 -18.45 -38.90
C ARG A 265 -4.86 -19.82 -39.49
#